data_1ad06ee1284f351ddea47613601d5171
#
_entry.id   1ad06ee1284f351ddea47613601d5171
#
_cell.length_a   1.000
_cell.length_b   1.000
_cell.length_c   1.000
_cell.angle_alpha   90.00
_cell.angle_beta   90.00
_cell.angle_gamma   90.00
#
_symmetry.space_group_name_H-M   'P 1'
#
loop_
_entity.id
_entity.type
_entity.pdbx_description
1 polymer ?
#
loop_
_entity_poly.entity_id
_entity_poly.type
_entity_poly.pdbx_seq_one_letter_code
_entity_poly.pdbx_strand_id
1 'polypeptide(L)' 'MIMNVLAVGDVVGEQGLAFLEQHLRSVQKLHGVHFTVVNGENASGVGILPRQARAIYAAGADVVTLGNHTWN' A
#
# COMPACT_ATOMS: atom_id res chain seq x y z
N MET A 1 -25.36 1.82 5.51
CA MET A 1 -24.36 1.52 4.45
C MET A 1 -23.21 0.78 5.09
N ILE A 2 -22.74 -0.28 4.46
CA ILE A 2 -21.56 -1.01 4.90
C ILE A 2 -20.39 -0.60 4.00
N MET A 3 -19.28 -0.19 4.64
CA MET A 3 -18.06 0.13 3.93
C MET A 3 -17.00 -0.91 4.26
N ASN A 4 -16.44 -1.55 3.24
CA ASN A 4 -15.36 -2.51 3.39
C ASN A 4 -14.03 -1.78 3.23
N VAL A 5 -13.24 -1.78 4.31
CA VAL A 5 -11.92 -1.13 4.34
C VAL A 5 -10.85 -2.21 4.37
N LEU A 6 -9.89 -2.10 3.47
CA LEU A 6 -8.72 -2.97 3.45
C LEU A 6 -7.53 -2.21 4.01
N ALA A 7 -6.88 -2.76 5.03
CA ALA A 7 -5.64 -2.24 5.57
C ALA A 7 -4.50 -3.19 5.22
N VAL A 8 -3.49 -2.67 4.51
CA VAL A 8 -2.31 -3.45 4.14
C VAL A 8 -1.13 -2.93 4.96
N GLY A 9 -0.54 -3.82 5.76
CA GLY A 9 0.61 -3.49 6.58
C GLY A 9 1.92 -3.88 5.93
N ASP A 10 2.98 -3.21 6.34
CA ASP A 10 4.37 -3.61 6.09
C ASP A 10 4.72 -3.98 4.65
N VAL A 11 4.53 -3.03 3.74
CA VAL A 11 5.12 -3.16 2.40
C VAL A 11 6.62 -2.94 2.54
N VAL A 12 7.40 -4.00 2.44
CA VAL A 12 8.85 -3.97 2.66
C VAL A 12 9.58 -4.24 1.35
N GLY A 13 10.41 -3.26 0.94
CA GLY A 13 11.29 -3.37 -0.21
C GLY A 13 10.56 -3.49 -1.55
N GLU A 14 11.33 -3.64 -2.60
CA GLU A 14 10.79 -3.73 -3.96
C GLU A 14 10.00 -5.02 -4.19
N GLN A 15 10.34 -6.10 -3.48
CA GLN A 15 9.58 -7.36 -3.57
C GLN A 15 8.17 -7.21 -3.00
N GLY A 16 8.05 -6.55 -1.85
CA GLY A 16 6.74 -6.26 -1.25
C GLY A 16 5.91 -5.37 -2.15
N LEU A 17 6.54 -4.35 -2.74
CA LEU A 17 5.89 -3.44 -3.66
C LEU A 17 5.40 -4.18 -4.92
N ALA A 18 6.24 -5.04 -5.50
CA ALA A 18 5.87 -5.82 -6.68
C ALA A 18 4.70 -6.76 -6.40
N PHE A 19 4.71 -7.40 -5.23
CA PHE A 19 3.61 -8.26 -4.80
C PHE A 19 2.31 -7.47 -4.69
N LEU A 20 2.37 -6.28 -4.10
CA LEU A 20 1.22 -5.41 -3.97
C LEU A 20 0.68 -4.98 -5.35
N GLU A 21 1.56 -4.55 -6.25
CA GLU A 21 1.19 -4.15 -7.60
C GLU A 21 0.49 -5.30 -8.34
N GLN A 22 0.94 -6.52 -8.12
CA GLN A 22 0.42 -7.69 -8.81
C GLN A 22 -0.94 -8.14 -8.26
N HIS A 23 -1.18 -7.99 -6.95
CA HIS A 23 -2.31 -8.65 -6.28
C HIS A 23 -3.37 -7.72 -5.72
N LEU A 24 -3.07 -6.44 -5.47
CA LEU A 24 -4.00 -5.56 -4.75
C LEU A 24 -5.36 -5.44 -5.43
N ARG A 25 -5.39 -5.23 -6.75
CA ARG A 25 -6.65 -5.09 -7.49
C ARG A 25 -7.51 -6.35 -7.37
N SER A 26 -6.89 -7.53 -7.43
CA SER A 26 -7.61 -8.79 -7.31
C SER A 26 -8.23 -8.96 -5.92
N VAL A 27 -7.48 -8.61 -4.88
CA VAL A 27 -7.96 -8.67 -3.49
C VAL A 27 -9.12 -7.69 -3.28
N GLN A 28 -8.99 -6.47 -3.79
CA GLN A 28 -10.04 -5.46 -3.69
C GLN A 28 -11.33 -5.95 -4.36
N LYS A 29 -11.20 -6.51 -5.54
CA LYS A 29 -12.35 -7.02 -6.29
C LYS A 29 -12.99 -8.21 -5.60
N LEU A 30 -12.18 -9.15 -5.13
CA LEU A 30 -12.66 -10.37 -4.48
C LEU A 30 -13.47 -10.07 -3.22
N HIS A 31 -13.06 -9.08 -2.44
CA HIS A 31 -13.67 -8.76 -1.15
C HIS A 31 -14.59 -7.54 -1.19
N GLY A 32 -14.87 -6.98 -2.35
CA GLY A 32 -15.73 -5.81 -2.48
C GLY A 32 -15.23 -4.62 -1.67
N VAL A 33 -13.92 -4.35 -1.76
CA VAL A 33 -13.27 -3.30 -0.97
C VAL A 33 -13.64 -1.92 -1.51
N HIS A 34 -14.05 -1.03 -0.62
CA HIS A 34 -14.41 0.36 -0.96
C HIS A 34 -13.26 1.33 -0.73
N PHE A 35 -12.37 1.03 0.22
CA PHE A 35 -11.32 1.95 0.62
C PHE A 35 -10.09 1.16 1.05
N THR A 36 -8.91 1.53 0.57
CA THR A 36 -7.67 0.81 0.86
C THR A 36 -6.64 1.75 1.45
N VAL A 37 -6.11 1.37 2.62
CA VAL A 37 -5.01 2.06 3.30
C VAL A 37 -3.79 1.14 3.26
N VAL A 38 -2.67 1.66 2.80
CA VAL A 38 -1.41 0.90 2.72
C VAL A 38 -0.35 1.58 3.56
N ASN A 39 0.30 0.82 4.44
CA ASN A 39 1.46 1.31 5.17
C ASN A 39 2.71 1.10 4.31
N GLY A 40 3.28 2.21 3.82
CA GLY A 40 4.43 2.20 2.94
C GLY A 40 5.73 2.65 3.58
N GLU A 41 5.78 2.77 4.91
CA GLU A 41 6.96 3.33 5.59
C GLU A 41 8.26 2.56 5.33
N ASN A 42 8.16 1.26 5.04
CA ASN A 42 9.31 0.40 4.82
C ASN A 42 9.53 0.03 3.35
N ALA A 43 8.89 0.72 2.42
CA ALA A 43 8.95 0.35 1.00
C ALA A 43 10.39 0.40 0.45
N SER A 44 11.24 1.29 0.98
CA SER A 44 12.67 1.34 0.61
C SER A 44 13.56 0.68 1.67
N GLY A 45 12.96 -0.03 2.64
CA GLY A 45 13.67 -0.64 3.75
C GLY A 45 13.59 0.17 5.04
N VAL A 46 13.79 1.49 4.97
CA VAL A 46 13.73 2.38 6.14
C VAL A 46 12.90 3.64 5.88
N GLY A 47 12.12 3.65 4.83
CA GLY A 47 11.30 4.80 4.47
C GLY A 47 10.60 4.54 3.16
N ILE A 48 10.22 5.60 2.45
CA ILE A 48 9.52 5.49 1.18
C ILE A 48 10.04 6.55 0.21
N LEU A 49 10.27 6.16 -1.03
CA LEU A 49 10.63 7.08 -2.10
C LEU A 49 9.37 7.57 -2.82
N PRO A 50 9.38 8.79 -3.39
CA PRO A 50 8.20 9.30 -4.12
C PRO A 50 7.70 8.35 -5.21
N ARG A 51 8.59 7.70 -5.97
CA ARG A 51 8.18 6.75 -7.02
C ARG A 51 7.46 5.54 -6.45
N GLN A 52 7.85 5.12 -5.23
CA GLN A 52 7.21 3.98 -4.56
C GLN A 52 5.82 4.36 -4.09
N ALA A 53 5.65 5.55 -3.53
CA ALA A 53 4.33 6.04 -3.15
C ALA A 53 3.40 6.12 -4.36
N ARG A 54 3.88 6.65 -5.48
CA ARG A 54 3.10 6.70 -6.71
C ARG A 54 2.72 5.31 -7.21
N ALA A 55 3.64 4.34 -7.12
CA ALA A 55 3.37 2.97 -7.53
C ALA A 55 2.28 2.33 -6.66
N ILE A 56 2.30 2.59 -5.34
CA ILE A 56 1.29 2.07 -4.42
C ILE A 56 -0.09 2.67 -4.74
N TYR A 57 -0.16 3.98 -4.99
CA TYR A 57 -1.41 4.62 -5.40
C TYR A 57 -1.90 4.07 -6.75
N ALA A 58 -1.00 3.91 -7.70
CA ALA A 58 -1.34 3.34 -9.01
C ALA A 58 -1.83 1.90 -8.90
N ALA A 59 -1.33 1.13 -7.92
CA ALA A 59 -1.77 -0.24 -7.66
C ALA A 59 -3.19 -0.31 -7.11
N GLY A 60 -3.71 0.78 -6.53
CA GLY A 60 -5.08 0.84 -6.07
C GLY A 60 -5.30 1.39 -4.67
N ALA A 61 -4.25 1.85 -3.98
CA ALA A 61 -4.40 2.42 -2.64
C ALA A 61 -5.10 3.78 -2.69
N ASP A 62 -5.91 4.06 -1.69
CA ASP A 62 -6.55 5.37 -1.51
C ASP A 62 -5.72 6.26 -0.58
N VAL A 63 -5.06 5.66 0.41
CA VAL A 63 -4.19 6.36 1.37
C VAL A 63 -2.95 5.53 1.61
N VAL A 64 -1.80 6.21 1.67
CA VAL A 64 -0.53 5.60 2.06
C VAL A 64 -0.09 6.23 3.37
N THR A 65 0.07 5.40 4.41
CA THR A 65 0.59 5.87 5.69
C THR A 65 2.11 5.70 5.73
N LEU A 66 2.79 6.62 6.41
CA LEU A 66 4.24 6.70 6.36
C LEU A 66 4.93 6.25 7.66
N GLY A 67 4.23 6.28 8.77
CA GLY A 67 4.78 5.80 10.04
C GLY A 67 5.99 6.59 10.52
N ASN A 68 6.80 5.96 11.36
CA ASN A 68 7.93 6.62 12.06
C ASN A 68 9.23 6.67 11.26
N HIS A 69 9.34 5.89 10.20
CA HIS A 69 10.59 5.73 9.46
C HIS A 69 10.75 6.70 8.30
N THR A 70 9.76 7.54 8.07
CA THR A 70 9.69 8.41 6.88
C THR A 70 10.85 9.39 6.80
N TRP A 71 11.33 9.86 7.94
CA TRP A 71 12.34 10.92 8.03
C TRP A 71 13.74 10.43 8.40
N ASN A 72 13.96 9.16 8.41
CA ASN A 72 15.27 8.59 8.74
C ASN A 72 16.20 8.55 7.53
#